data_add35b7945d58140e9ca18b487002441
#
_entry.id   add35b7945d58140e9ca18b487002441
#
_cell.length_a   1.000
_cell.length_b   1.000
_cell.length_c   1.000
_cell.angle_alpha   90.00
_cell.angle_beta   90.00
_cell.angle_gamma   90.00
#
_symmetry.space_group_name_H-M   'P 1'
#
loop_
_entity.id
_entity.type
_entity.pdbx_description
1 polymer ?
#
loop_
_entity_poly.entity_id
_entity_poly.type
_entity_poly.pdbx_seq_one_letter_code
_entity_poly.pdbx_strand_id
1 'polypeptide(L)'
;MFMNIKKTSVSLFLMLSAKMFCQQFSLRYCIEKAQQNNTVVKLAGQSLETRQKLFKATQNNGLPKLDLLAGYNYIGEPLRVNLQQVKDGIVEGSANQAVYSANTVYQQVTGNQLSQQVQDIIYQTSKDIISAVYPNYNPEITKQSYFLAGLVVRQPIYLGGKLKSSRKLSEEQLKTGETNLQSSKDITAYNIALQYIQVMYLNSMIEKQKNSLESLQKNEAYADNLLKAEIIPPYQKNWADIARAHGETNLKSLVMEKENALFTLKDLMGISLDEPVEINEKLNESTEIPPFISSQNNADIKLLQSKKAEAETGLDITKSLSRPNLFAIGNVQFFRKDLPVITPPWLVGLELQWTLFDPERRSRNLASESLVKEADLLIEQKQKSVNLATKIAENKLVSLKEQSETFDISRKQAYNTTEMVRKRMENSLSSVKDVNDALQLQYETEKLYYTSLVAYQTALATYFYITGNPENITNYIP
;
A
#
# COMPACT_ATOMS: atom_id res chain seq x y z
N MET A 1 33.05 -72.80 -11.41
CA MET A 1 34.24 -72.00 -11.68
C MET A 1 33.75 -70.62 -12.11
N PHE A 2 33.43 -69.75 -11.14
CA PHE A 2 33.02 -68.38 -11.38
C PHE A 2 33.68 -67.48 -10.37
N MET A 3 34.52 -66.59 -10.85
CA MET A 3 35.37 -65.70 -10.11
C MET A 3 34.60 -64.46 -9.72
N ASN A 4 34.46 -64.22 -8.39
CA ASN A 4 33.87 -63.00 -7.82
C ASN A 4 34.84 -61.84 -7.91
N ILE A 5 34.47 -60.81 -8.68
CA ILE A 5 35.16 -59.52 -8.68
C ILE A 5 34.40 -58.61 -7.74
N LYS A 6 34.99 -58.35 -6.54
CA LYS A 6 34.54 -57.30 -5.63
C LYS A 6 34.86 -55.92 -6.21
N LYS A 7 33.85 -55.15 -6.53
CA LYS A 7 33.99 -53.72 -6.82
C LYS A 7 34.05 -52.98 -5.52
N THR A 8 35.22 -52.48 -5.17
CA THR A 8 35.43 -51.46 -4.15
C THR A 8 35.01 -50.13 -4.72
N SER A 9 33.85 -49.63 -4.28
CA SER A 9 33.44 -48.25 -4.55
C SER A 9 34.19 -47.33 -3.59
N VAL A 10 35.17 -46.62 -4.12
CA VAL A 10 35.80 -45.46 -3.47
C VAL A 10 34.78 -44.32 -3.49
N SER A 11 34.15 -44.10 -2.34
CA SER A 11 33.28 -42.95 -2.10
C SER A 11 34.20 -41.71 -2.00
N LEU A 12 34.35 -40.99 -3.11
CA LEU A 12 34.98 -39.68 -3.14
C LEU A 12 34.03 -38.69 -2.49
N PHE A 13 34.19 -38.46 -1.18
CA PHE A 13 33.52 -37.42 -0.42
C PHE A 13 34.10 -36.06 -0.89
N LEU A 14 33.55 -35.48 -1.96
CA LEU A 14 33.79 -34.12 -2.34
C LEU A 14 33.26 -33.23 -1.20
N MET A 15 34.14 -32.85 -0.30
CA MET A 15 33.93 -31.68 0.55
C MET A 15 33.80 -30.46 -0.38
N LEU A 16 32.59 -30.16 -0.82
CA LEU A 16 32.24 -28.81 -1.23
C LEU A 16 32.41 -27.94 0.03
N SER A 17 33.62 -27.42 0.22
CA SER A 17 33.75 -26.18 1.00
C SER A 17 32.89 -25.13 0.31
N ALA A 18 31.63 -25.02 0.74
CA ALA A 18 30.85 -23.82 0.52
C ALA A 18 31.69 -22.69 1.13
N LYS A 19 32.50 -22.04 0.31
CA LYS A 19 32.91 -20.67 0.62
C LYS A 19 31.56 -19.98 0.79
N MET A 20 31.14 -19.75 2.04
CA MET A 20 30.17 -18.71 2.36
C MET A 20 30.80 -17.45 1.78
N PHE A 21 30.45 -17.11 0.53
CA PHE A 21 30.57 -15.77 0.06
C PHE A 21 29.73 -14.96 1.04
N CYS A 22 30.38 -14.33 1.98
CA CYS A 22 29.75 -13.28 2.79
C CYS A 22 29.25 -12.27 1.75
N GLN A 23 27.99 -12.36 1.42
CA GLN A 23 27.35 -11.50 0.41
C GLN A 23 27.29 -10.13 1.04
N GLN A 24 28.16 -9.24 0.59
CA GLN A 24 28.22 -7.89 1.09
C GLN A 24 26.87 -7.22 0.74
N PHE A 25 26.11 -6.86 1.77
CA PHE A 25 24.81 -6.25 1.65
C PHE A 25 24.97 -4.76 1.32
N SER A 26 25.18 -4.44 0.03
CA SER A 26 25.16 -3.04 -0.42
C SER A 26 23.78 -2.42 -0.26
N LEU A 27 23.73 -1.08 -0.18
CA LEU A 27 22.45 -0.35 -0.09
C LEU A 27 21.48 -0.74 -1.23
N ARG A 28 22.00 -0.83 -2.45
CA ARG A 28 21.19 -1.24 -3.63
C ARG A 28 20.59 -2.63 -3.44
N TYR A 29 21.39 -3.59 -3.01
CA TYR A 29 20.91 -4.95 -2.76
C TYR A 29 19.84 -4.98 -1.67
N CYS A 30 20.01 -4.21 -0.57
CA CYS A 30 19.01 -4.11 0.49
C CYS A 30 17.69 -3.54 -0.02
N ILE A 31 17.73 -2.52 -0.87
CA ILE A 31 16.54 -1.92 -1.50
C ILE A 31 15.84 -2.95 -2.40
N GLU A 32 16.56 -3.62 -3.29
CA GLU A 32 16.00 -4.64 -4.20
C GLU A 32 15.36 -5.80 -3.41
N LYS A 33 16.03 -6.26 -2.35
CA LYS A 33 15.52 -7.31 -1.47
C LYS A 33 14.22 -6.87 -0.76
N ALA A 34 14.19 -5.64 -0.26
CA ALA A 34 13.01 -5.07 0.38
C ALA A 34 11.85 -4.91 -0.61
N GLN A 35 12.09 -4.46 -1.83
CA GLN A 35 11.06 -4.34 -2.86
C GLN A 35 10.41 -5.70 -3.22
N GLN A 36 11.14 -6.79 -3.06
CA GLN A 36 10.63 -8.15 -3.30
C GLN A 36 9.92 -8.76 -2.08
N ASN A 37 10.43 -8.51 -0.87
CA ASN A 37 10.06 -9.28 0.32
C ASN A 37 9.27 -8.47 1.34
N ASN A 38 9.42 -7.15 1.39
CA ASN A 38 8.75 -6.31 2.38
C ASN A 38 7.22 -6.44 2.30
N THR A 39 6.59 -6.62 3.45
CA THR A 39 5.14 -6.86 3.56
C THR A 39 4.30 -5.70 3.02
N VAL A 40 4.77 -4.45 3.20
CA VAL A 40 4.05 -3.25 2.69
C VAL A 40 4.03 -3.26 1.16
N VAL A 41 5.15 -3.60 0.51
CA VAL A 41 5.24 -3.70 -0.95
C VAL A 41 4.39 -4.87 -1.47
N LYS A 42 4.44 -6.03 -0.80
CA LYS A 42 3.60 -7.20 -1.14
C LYS A 42 2.11 -6.88 -1.02
N LEU A 43 1.71 -6.17 0.03
CA LEU A 43 0.32 -5.74 0.23
C LEU A 43 -0.14 -4.79 -0.89
N ALA A 44 0.69 -3.82 -1.25
CA ALA A 44 0.40 -2.92 -2.37
C ALA A 44 0.31 -3.68 -3.71
N GLY A 45 1.18 -4.67 -3.93
CA GLY A 45 1.13 -5.57 -5.09
C GLY A 45 -0.16 -6.39 -5.15
N GLN A 46 -0.59 -6.96 -4.01
CA GLN A 46 -1.85 -7.70 -3.91
C GLN A 46 -3.08 -6.80 -4.14
N SER A 47 -3.02 -5.55 -3.65
CA SER A 47 -4.05 -4.54 -3.92
C SER A 47 -4.14 -4.21 -5.41
N LEU A 48 -3.00 -4.08 -6.09
CA LEU A 48 -2.95 -3.88 -7.53
C LEU A 48 -3.56 -5.07 -8.30
N GLU A 49 -3.22 -6.30 -7.94
CA GLU A 49 -3.79 -7.52 -8.54
C GLU A 49 -5.32 -7.55 -8.37
N THR A 50 -5.82 -7.16 -7.19
CA THR A 50 -7.26 -7.05 -6.94
C THR A 50 -7.92 -6.05 -7.89
N ARG A 51 -7.32 -4.87 -8.08
CA ARG A 51 -7.82 -3.84 -9.02
C ARG A 51 -7.78 -4.32 -10.46
N GLN A 52 -6.75 -5.08 -10.87
CA GLN A 52 -6.67 -5.70 -12.19
C GLN A 52 -7.84 -6.67 -12.43
N LYS A 53 -8.17 -7.52 -11.44
CA LYS A 53 -9.30 -8.45 -11.51
C LYS A 53 -10.64 -7.71 -11.58
N LEU A 54 -10.81 -6.64 -10.79
CA LEU A 54 -12.00 -5.79 -10.83
C LEU A 54 -12.13 -5.05 -12.18
N PHE A 55 -11.03 -4.58 -12.75
CA PHE A 55 -11.03 -3.96 -14.08
C PHE A 55 -11.49 -4.97 -15.16
N LYS A 56 -10.97 -6.21 -15.14
CA LYS A 56 -11.44 -7.29 -16.03
C LYS A 56 -12.92 -7.61 -15.82
N ALA A 57 -13.41 -7.64 -14.58
CA ALA A 57 -14.83 -7.85 -14.28
C ALA A 57 -15.70 -6.72 -14.87
N THR A 58 -15.26 -5.46 -14.76
CA THR A 58 -16.01 -4.31 -15.32
C THR A 58 -16.09 -4.31 -16.85
N GLN A 59 -15.14 -4.93 -17.55
CA GLN A 59 -15.21 -5.11 -19.00
C GLN A 59 -16.42 -5.95 -19.42
N ASN A 60 -16.82 -6.91 -18.58
CA ASN A 60 -17.93 -7.82 -18.81
C ASN A 60 -19.30 -7.28 -18.36
N ASN A 61 -19.38 -6.08 -17.74
CA ASN A 61 -20.64 -5.51 -17.26
C ASN A 61 -21.68 -5.24 -18.36
N GLY A 62 -21.27 -5.26 -19.61
CA GLY A 62 -22.15 -5.13 -20.78
C GLY A 62 -22.67 -6.46 -21.34
N LEU A 63 -22.25 -7.61 -20.80
CA LEU A 63 -22.69 -8.90 -21.27
C LEU A 63 -24.09 -9.27 -20.73
N PRO A 64 -24.84 -10.13 -21.43
CA PRO A 64 -26.14 -10.62 -20.94
C PRO A 64 -25.97 -11.43 -19.65
N LYS A 65 -26.89 -11.23 -18.72
CA LYS A 65 -27.02 -12.07 -17.52
C LYS A 65 -28.15 -13.07 -17.75
N LEU A 66 -27.89 -14.32 -17.37
CA LEU A 66 -28.85 -15.41 -17.43
C LEU A 66 -29.11 -15.90 -16.01
N ASP A 67 -30.34 -15.79 -15.56
CA ASP A 67 -30.76 -16.18 -14.21
C ASP A 67 -31.86 -17.23 -14.29
N LEU A 68 -31.76 -18.27 -13.45
CA LEU A 68 -32.83 -19.24 -13.20
C LEU A 68 -33.67 -18.75 -12.03
N LEU A 69 -34.96 -18.66 -12.24
CA LEU A 69 -35.88 -18.27 -11.19
C LEU A 69 -36.96 -19.33 -11.00
N ALA A 70 -37.18 -19.74 -9.76
CA ALA A 70 -38.23 -20.66 -9.38
C ALA A 70 -38.95 -20.13 -8.13
N GLY A 71 -40.29 -20.18 -8.14
CA GLY A 71 -41.09 -19.73 -7.01
C GLY A 71 -42.34 -20.59 -6.83
N TYR A 72 -42.66 -20.94 -5.59
CA TYR A 72 -43.92 -21.54 -5.19
C TYR A 72 -44.73 -20.48 -4.45
N ASN A 73 -45.97 -20.23 -4.94
CA ASN A 73 -46.84 -19.22 -4.38
C ASN A 73 -48.13 -19.88 -3.86
N TYR A 74 -48.60 -19.43 -2.71
CA TYR A 74 -49.83 -19.87 -2.13
C TYR A 74 -50.76 -18.66 -1.95
N ILE A 75 -52.02 -18.80 -2.42
CA ILE A 75 -53.06 -17.79 -2.33
C ILE A 75 -54.00 -18.24 -1.22
N GLY A 76 -54.26 -17.38 -0.23
CA GLY A 76 -55.01 -17.72 0.99
C GLY A 76 -56.42 -18.27 0.75
N GLU A 77 -57.13 -17.75 -0.28
CA GLU A 77 -58.43 -18.25 -0.71
C GLU A 77 -58.47 -18.32 -2.24
N PRO A 78 -59.03 -19.44 -2.81
CA PRO A 78 -59.24 -19.52 -4.25
C PRO A 78 -60.28 -18.47 -4.65
N LEU A 79 -60.05 -17.81 -5.79
CA LEU A 79 -61.00 -16.83 -6.30
C LEU A 79 -62.31 -17.52 -6.68
N ARG A 80 -63.38 -17.25 -5.95
CA ARG A 80 -64.75 -17.70 -6.19
C ARG A 80 -65.58 -16.55 -6.76
N VAL A 81 -66.41 -16.87 -7.71
CA VAL A 81 -67.04 -15.91 -8.60
C VAL A 81 -68.50 -15.75 -8.36
N ASN A 82 -69.00 -14.52 -8.19
CA ASN A 82 -70.40 -14.21 -8.35
C ASN A 82 -70.59 -13.32 -9.59
N LEU A 83 -71.04 -14.00 -10.66
CA LEU A 83 -71.52 -13.47 -11.95
C LEU A 83 -70.77 -12.28 -12.62
N GLN A 84 -71.26 -11.10 -12.64
CA GLN A 84 -70.61 -10.05 -13.47
C GLN A 84 -69.47 -9.29 -12.72
N GLN A 85 -69.70 -8.90 -11.50
CA GLN A 85 -68.70 -8.21 -10.67
C GLN A 85 -67.47 -9.07 -10.39
N VAL A 86 -67.67 -10.34 -10.43
CA VAL A 86 -66.62 -11.28 -10.15
C VAL A 86 -65.83 -11.63 -11.41
N LYS A 87 -66.43 -11.65 -12.58
CA LYS A 87 -65.67 -11.71 -13.81
C LYS A 87 -64.66 -10.53 -13.86
N ASP A 88 -65.12 -9.34 -13.53
CA ASP A 88 -64.27 -8.16 -13.51
C ASP A 88 -63.21 -8.24 -12.40
N GLY A 89 -63.59 -8.66 -11.20
CA GLY A 89 -62.63 -8.83 -10.10
C GLY A 89 -61.61 -9.93 -10.35
N ILE A 90 -61.98 -11.02 -11.04
CA ILE A 90 -61.03 -12.07 -11.42
C ILE A 90 -60.12 -11.61 -12.54
N VAL A 91 -60.69 -10.97 -13.56
CA VAL A 91 -59.89 -10.42 -14.64
C VAL A 91 -58.87 -9.43 -14.13
N GLU A 92 -59.31 -8.53 -13.23
CA GLU A 92 -58.42 -7.53 -12.63
C GLU A 92 -57.44 -8.14 -11.61
N GLY A 93 -57.93 -8.99 -10.69
CA GLY A 93 -57.10 -9.62 -9.68
C GLY A 93 -56.03 -10.54 -10.28
N SER A 94 -56.39 -11.30 -11.29
CA SER A 94 -55.43 -12.21 -11.99
C SER A 94 -54.46 -11.44 -12.88
N ALA A 95 -54.89 -10.37 -13.54
CA ALA A 95 -54.01 -9.49 -14.30
C ALA A 95 -53.01 -8.80 -13.36
N ASN A 96 -53.48 -8.30 -12.20
CA ASN A 96 -52.61 -7.71 -11.19
C ASN A 96 -51.64 -8.72 -10.59
N GLN A 97 -52.12 -9.97 -10.34
CA GLN A 97 -51.23 -11.03 -9.83
C GLN A 97 -50.17 -11.46 -10.86
N ALA A 98 -50.48 -11.49 -12.14
CA ALA A 98 -49.54 -11.76 -13.20
C ALA A 98 -48.45 -10.66 -13.25
N VAL A 99 -48.88 -9.39 -13.17
CA VAL A 99 -47.95 -8.24 -13.07
C VAL A 99 -47.12 -8.34 -11.80
N TYR A 100 -47.74 -8.63 -10.67
CA TYR A 100 -47.03 -8.76 -9.38
C TYR A 100 -45.98 -9.88 -9.44
N SER A 101 -46.36 -11.06 -9.93
CA SER A 101 -45.45 -12.21 -10.06
C SER A 101 -44.29 -11.93 -11.04
N ALA A 102 -44.61 -11.38 -12.21
CA ALA A 102 -43.61 -10.98 -13.18
C ALA A 102 -42.67 -9.90 -12.62
N ASN A 103 -43.23 -8.93 -11.89
CA ASN A 103 -42.45 -7.86 -11.28
C ASN A 103 -41.58 -8.39 -10.11
N THR A 104 -42.10 -9.30 -9.29
CA THR A 104 -41.33 -9.94 -8.21
C THR A 104 -40.17 -10.74 -8.78
N VAL A 105 -40.41 -11.54 -9.80
CA VAL A 105 -39.40 -12.29 -10.54
C VAL A 105 -38.33 -11.35 -11.10
N TYR A 106 -38.75 -10.33 -11.76
CA TYR A 106 -37.85 -9.36 -12.37
C TYR A 106 -37.03 -8.59 -11.34
N GLN A 107 -37.66 -8.20 -10.22
CA GLN A 107 -37.00 -7.47 -9.13
C GLN A 107 -35.96 -8.33 -8.41
N GLN A 108 -36.24 -9.62 -8.19
CA GLN A 108 -35.27 -10.56 -7.61
C GLN A 108 -34.04 -10.77 -8.51
N VAL A 109 -34.29 -10.77 -9.83
CA VAL A 109 -33.23 -11.04 -10.83
C VAL A 109 -32.40 -9.79 -11.12
N THR A 110 -33.04 -8.63 -11.20
CA THR A 110 -32.42 -7.42 -11.75
C THR A 110 -32.25 -6.30 -10.71
N GLY A 111 -32.83 -6.45 -9.54
CA GLY A 111 -32.88 -5.42 -8.50
C GLY A 111 -33.84 -4.23 -8.83
N ASN A 112 -34.48 -4.23 -9.98
CA ASN A 112 -35.36 -3.16 -10.43
C ASN A 112 -36.78 -3.70 -10.70
N GLN A 113 -37.78 -2.81 -10.63
CA GLN A 113 -39.14 -3.15 -11.02
C GLN A 113 -39.29 -3.10 -12.56
N LEU A 114 -40.21 -3.91 -13.08
CA LEU A 114 -40.60 -3.82 -14.50
C LEU A 114 -41.08 -2.43 -14.83
N SER A 115 -40.77 -1.92 -16.01
CA SER A 115 -41.32 -0.66 -16.47
C SER A 115 -42.85 -0.71 -16.52
N GLN A 116 -43.50 0.43 -16.28
CA GLN A 116 -44.95 0.53 -16.30
C GLN A 116 -45.55 0.01 -17.63
N GLN A 117 -44.87 0.29 -18.74
CA GLN A 117 -45.31 -0.20 -20.06
C GLN A 117 -45.32 -1.73 -20.17
N VAL A 118 -44.32 -2.41 -19.63
CA VAL A 118 -44.27 -3.87 -19.64
C VAL A 118 -45.33 -4.44 -18.67
N GLN A 119 -45.51 -3.81 -17.53
CA GLN A 119 -46.58 -4.16 -16.59
C GLN A 119 -47.96 -4.01 -17.24
N ASP A 120 -48.20 -2.92 -17.98
CA ASP A 120 -49.45 -2.67 -18.68
C ASP A 120 -49.69 -3.66 -19.82
N ILE A 121 -48.67 -4.05 -20.57
CA ILE A 121 -48.75 -5.12 -21.59
C ILE A 121 -49.13 -6.46 -20.95
N ILE A 122 -48.45 -6.86 -19.87
CA ILE A 122 -48.78 -8.10 -19.13
C ILE A 122 -50.19 -8.02 -18.61
N TYR A 123 -50.59 -6.90 -18.03
CA TYR A 123 -51.93 -6.68 -17.52
C TYR A 123 -53.01 -6.80 -18.61
N GLN A 124 -52.88 -6.11 -19.73
CA GLN A 124 -53.87 -6.13 -20.85
C GLN A 124 -53.95 -7.49 -21.50
N THR A 125 -52.81 -8.09 -21.79
CA THR A 125 -52.78 -9.48 -22.37
C THR A 125 -53.46 -10.50 -21.46
N SER A 126 -53.20 -10.43 -20.17
CA SER A 126 -53.82 -11.28 -19.15
C SER A 126 -55.32 -11.05 -19.08
N LYS A 127 -55.75 -9.79 -19.09
CA LYS A 127 -57.12 -9.37 -19.07
C LYS A 127 -57.91 -9.87 -20.29
N ASP A 128 -57.37 -9.76 -21.48
CA ASP A 128 -58.03 -10.20 -22.72
C ASP A 128 -58.19 -11.71 -22.79
N ILE A 129 -57.16 -12.46 -22.44
CA ILE A 129 -57.21 -13.92 -22.41
C ILE A 129 -58.25 -14.42 -21.39
N ILE A 130 -58.26 -13.87 -20.20
CA ILE A 130 -59.21 -14.35 -19.15
C ILE A 130 -60.62 -14.00 -19.51
N SER A 131 -60.87 -12.78 -20.04
CA SER A 131 -62.22 -12.38 -20.43
C SER A 131 -62.80 -13.21 -21.57
N ALA A 132 -61.95 -13.73 -22.48
CA ALA A 132 -62.37 -14.59 -23.60
C ALA A 132 -62.68 -16.05 -23.20
N VAL A 133 -62.01 -16.55 -22.19
CA VAL A 133 -62.14 -17.96 -21.77
C VAL A 133 -63.18 -18.18 -20.64
N TYR A 134 -63.67 -17.12 -20.04
CA TYR A 134 -64.51 -17.24 -18.85
C TYR A 134 -65.98 -17.53 -19.15
N PRO A 135 -66.49 -18.69 -18.82
CA PRO A 135 -67.93 -19.01 -19.00
C PRO A 135 -68.78 -18.28 -17.93
N ASN A 136 -70.09 -18.11 -18.27
CA ASN A 136 -71.07 -17.39 -17.46
C ASN A 136 -71.61 -18.20 -16.25
N TYR A 137 -70.81 -19.04 -15.65
CA TYR A 137 -71.22 -19.82 -14.45
C TYR A 137 -70.05 -19.77 -13.39
N ASN A 138 -70.29 -20.28 -12.19
CA ASN A 138 -69.54 -20.07 -10.97
C ASN A 138 -68.44 -21.14 -10.71
N PRO A 139 -67.32 -21.23 -11.50
CA PRO A 139 -66.23 -22.16 -11.21
C PRO A 139 -65.19 -21.60 -10.29
N GLU A 140 -64.50 -22.46 -9.56
CA GLU A 140 -63.21 -22.14 -8.97
C GLU A 140 -62.17 -21.94 -10.07
N ILE A 141 -61.69 -20.71 -10.28
CA ILE A 141 -60.85 -20.36 -11.43
C ILE A 141 -59.37 -20.54 -11.12
N THR A 142 -58.99 -20.52 -9.84
CA THR A 142 -57.61 -20.69 -9.44
C THR A 142 -57.44 -21.78 -8.42
N LYS A 143 -56.37 -22.53 -8.50
CA LYS A 143 -55.91 -23.34 -7.39
C LYS A 143 -55.26 -22.42 -6.32
N GLN A 144 -55.29 -22.86 -5.08
CA GLN A 144 -54.68 -22.13 -3.98
C GLN A 144 -53.15 -22.04 -4.07
N SER A 145 -52.52 -22.91 -4.87
CA SER A 145 -51.09 -22.91 -5.01
C SER A 145 -50.68 -23.07 -6.48
N TYR A 146 -49.62 -22.38 -6.88
CA TYR A 146 -48.99 -22.51 -8.17
C TYR A 146 -47.46 -22.48 -8.09
N PHE A 147 -46.81 -23.17 -9.01
CA PHE A 147 -45.38 -23.21 -9.16
C PHE A 147 -44.98 -22.60 -10.51
N LEU A 148 -44.00 -21.67 -10.44
CA LEU A 148 -43.45 -21.02 -11.59
C LEU A 148 -41.94 -21.28 -11.65
N ALA A 149 -41.39 -21.69 -12.78
CA ALA A 149 -39.95 -21.75 -13.01
C ALA A 149 -39.62 -21.33 -14.45
N GLY A 150 -38.54 -20.56 -14.59
CA GLY A 150 -38.15 -20.01 -15.86
C GLY A 150 -36.71 -19.50 -15.88
N LEU A 151 -36.24 -19.15 -17.08
CA LEU A 151 -34.99 -18.45 -17.30
C LEU A 151 -35.28 -16.99 -17.66
N VAL A 152 -34.51 -16.08 -17.09
CA VAL A 152 -34.59 -14.64 -17.40
C VAL A 152 -33.24 -14.19 -17.93
N VAL A 153 -33.24 -13.56 -19.09
CA VAL A 153 -32.08 -12.92 -19.71
C VAL A 153 -32.27 -11.43 -19.70
N ARG A 154 -31.27 -10.68 -19.25
CA ARG A 154 -31.25 -9.21 -19.33
C ARG A 154 -29.93 -8.76 -19.95
N GLN A 155 -30.02 -8.06 -21.07
CA GLN A 155 -28.91 -7.48 -21.82
C GLN A 155 -28.98 -5.96 -21.77
N PRO A 156 -28.05 -5.26 -21.10
CA PRO A 156 -27.98 -3.81 -21.22
C PRO A 156 -27.50 -3.41 -22.61
N ILE A 157 -28.34 -2.66 -23.35
CA ILE A 157 -27.98 -2.12 -24.67
C ILE A 157 -27.35 -0.74 -24.52
N TYR A 158 -28.00 0.11 -23.70
CA TYR A 158 -27.54 1.46 -23.45
C TYR A 158 -27.91 1.87 -22.03
N LEU A 159 -26.96 2.38 -21.26
CA LEU A 159 -27.16 2.82 -19.87
C LEU A 159 -26.73 4.29 -19.70
N GLY A 160 -27.14 5.17 -20.60
CA GLY A 160 -26.82 6.60 -20.48
C GLY A 160 -25.33 6.94 -20.52
N GLY A 161 -24.46 6.00 -20.93
CA GLY A 161 -23.01 6.13 -20.85
C GLY A 161 -22.38 5.52 -19.57
N LYS A 162 -23.21 5.07 -18.61
CA LYS A 162 -22.74 4.51 -17.33
C LYS A 162 -21.74 3.36 -17.51
N LEU A 163 -21.97 2.46 -18.49
CA LEU A 163 -21.03 1.35 -18.75
C LEU A 163 -19.64 1.84 -19.14
N LYS A 164 -19.58 2.85 -20.03
CA LYS A 164 -18.31 3.47 -20.45
C LYS A 164 -17.61 4.15 -19.27
N SER A 165 -18.34 4.97 -18.51
CA SER A 165 -17.78 5.68 -17.36
C SER A 165 -17.36 4.72 -16.23
N SER A 166 -18.11 3.63 -15.99
CA SER A 166 -17.72 2.62 -15.00
C SER A 166 -16.45 1.88 -15.41
N ARG A 167 -16.26 1.58 -16.70
CA ARG A 167 -15.01 0.98 -17.20
C ARG A 167 -13.85 1.96 -17.03
N LYS A 168 -14.06 3.24 -17.39
CA LYS A 168 -13.07 4.29 -17.21
C LYS A 168 -12.70 4.46 -15.72
N LEU A 169 -13.69 4.47 -14.81
CA LEU A 169 -13.44 4.56 -13.38
C LEU A 169 -12.56 3.39 -12.89
N SER A 170 -12.88 2.17 -13.32
CA SER A 170 -12.09 1.01 -12.95
C SER A 170 -10.67 1.03 -13.55
N GLU A 171 -10.50 1.62 -14.73
CA GLU A 171 -9.19 1.89 -15.34
C GLU A 171 -8.38 2.91 -14.52
N GLU A 172 -9.00 4.05 -14.12
CA GLU A 172 -8.33 5.04 -13.27
C GLU A 172 -7.98 4.46 -11.89
N GLN A 173 -8.87 3.62 -11.32
CA GLN A 173 -8.56 2.88 -10.09
C GLN A 173 -7.39 1.91 -10.25
N LEU A 174 -7.23 1.29 -11.41
CA LEU A 174 -6.07 0.47 -11.72
C LEU A 174 -4.79 1.31 -11.73
N LYS A 175 -4.79 2.46 -12.42
CA LYS A 175 -3.65 3.40 -12.44
C LYS A 175 -3.31 3.91 -11.03
N THR A 176 -4.33 4.19 -10.22
CA THR A 176 -4.12 4.54 -8.80
C THR A 176 -3.43 3.40 -8.05
N GLY A 177 -3.79 2.15 -8.33
CA GLY A 177 -3.13 0.97 -7.76
C GLY A 177 -1.65 0.87 -8.16
N GLU A 178 -1.32 1.12 -9.42
CA GLU A 178 0.06 1.15 -9.93
C GLU A 178 0.88 2.26 -9.25
N THR A 179 0.32 3.46 -9.16
CA THR A 179 0.95 4.59 -8.46
C THR A 179 1.17 4.29 -6.98
N ASN A 180 0.21 3.65 -6.32
CA ASN A 180 0.33 3.26 -4.91
C ASN A 180 1.41 2.20 -4.69
N LEU A 181 1.54 1.22 -5.58
CA LEU A 181 2.64 0.24 -5.52
C LEU A 181 4.00 0.93 -5.68
N GLN A 182 4.13 1.87 -6.62
CA GLN A 182 5.37 2.63 -6.79
C GLN A 182 5.67 3.48 -5.56
N SER A 183 4.70 4.18 -5.00
CA SER A 183 4.85 4.95 -3.75
C SER A 183 5.28 4.05 -2.58
N SER A 184 4.74 2.82 -2.49
CA SER A 184 5.15 1.86 -1.47
C SER A 184 6.59 1.37 -1.65
N LYS A 185 7.07 1.23 -2.89
CA LYS A 185 8.48 0.93 -3.18
C LYS A 185 9.38 2.10 -2.81
N ASP A 186 8.98 3.32 -3.16
CA ASP A 186 9.74 4.55 -2.91
C ASP A 186 9.94 4.80 -1.40
N ILE A 187 8.89 4.67 -0.61
CA ILE A 187 8.99 4.84 0.85
C ILE A 187 9.80 3.70 1.49
N THR A 188 9.71 2.49 0.97
CA THR A 188 10.50 1.36 1.43
C THR A 188 11.99 1.58 1.12
N ALA A 189 12.33 2.04 -0.08
CA ALA A 189 13.70 2.38 -0.45
C ALA A 189 14.28 3.50 0.44
N TYR A 190 13.47 4.52 0.71
CA TYR A 190 13.83 5.60 1.63
C TYR A 190 14.10 5.09 3.06
N ASN A 191 13.22 4.28 3.62
CA ASN A 191 13.39 3.74 4.97
C ASN A 191 14.61 2.80 5.07
N ILE A 192 14.87 1.99 4.03
CA ILE A 192 16.08 1.17 3.94
C ILE A 192 17.32 2.06 3.92
N ALA A 193 17.33 3.14 3.14
CA ALA A 193 18.47 4.05 3.08
C ALA A 193 18.76 4.68 4.44
N LEU A 194 17.73 5.14 5.18
CA LEU A 194 17.90 5.70 6.52
C LEU A 194 18.51 4.67 7.49
N GLN A 195 18.00 3.45 7.45
CA GLN A 195 18.47 2.40 8.36
C GLN A 195 19.88 1.93 8.00
N TYR A 196 20.20 1.87 6.72
CA TYR A 196 21.55 1.54 6.23
C TYR A 196 22.57 2.60 6.67
N ILE A 197 22.25 3.89 6.52
CA ILE A 197 23.05 5.02 7.01
C ILE A 197 23.31 4.88 8.52
N GLN A 198 22.29 4.49 9.30
CA GLN A 198 22.44 4.28 10.73
C GLN A 198 23.42 3.14 11.05
N VAL A 199 23.40 2.04 10.32
CA VAL A 199 24.35 0.93 10.50
C VAL A 199 25.79 1.37 10.15
N MET A 200 25.96 2.12 9.07
CA MET A 200 27.28 2.68 8.66
C MET A 200 27.83 3.63 9.74
N TYR A 201 26.96 4.47 10.30
CA TYR A 201 27.33 5.33 11.42
C TYR A 201 27.83 4.54 12.62
N LEU A 202 27.09 3.52 13.02
CA LEU A 202 27.46 2.67 14.16
C LEU A 202 28.77 1.92 13.88
N ASN A 203 29.02 1.47 12.65
CA ASN A 203 30.32 0.90 12.28
C ASN A 203 31.45 1.89 12.49
N SER A 204 31.30 3.13 12.03
CA SER A 204 32.30 4.20 12.20
C SER A 204 32.52 4.53 13.70
N MET A 205 31.43 4.66 14.48
CA MET A 205 31.50 4.97 15.90
C MET A 205 32.11 3.84 16.73
N ILE A 206 31.81 2.58 16.42
CA ILE A 206 32.45 1.42 17.09
C ILE A 206 33.96 1.42 16.85
N GLU A 207 34.41 1.71 15.64
CA GLU A 207 35.85 1.83 15.37
C GLU A 207 36.49 2.97 16.16
N LYS A 208 35.89 4.16 16.17
CA LYS A 208 36.40 5.31 16.92
C LYS A 208 36.40 5.06 18.43
N GLN A 209 35.37 4.41 18.96
CA GLN A 209 35.31 4.01 20.36
C GLN A 209 36.38 2.96 20.72
N LYS A 210 36.67 2.02 19.83
CA LYS A 210 37.78 1.07 20.03
C LYS A 210 39.12 1.77 20.13
N ASN A 211 39.40 2.71 19.22
CA ASN A 211 40.64 3.50 19.23
C ASN A 211 40.74 4.36 20.49
N SER A 212 39.64 4.99 20.91
CA SER A 212 39.57 5.75 22.15
C SER A 212 39.84 4.86 23.38
N LEU A 213 39.19 3.68 23.43
CA LEU A 213 39.38 2.72 24.52
C LEU A 213 40.84 2.24 24.62
N GLU A 214 41.49 1.93 23.48
CA GLU A 214 42.91 1.59 23.45
C GLU A 214 43.79 2.70 24.06
N SER A 215 43.46 3.96 23.74
CA SER A 215 44.17 5.14 24.30
C SER A 215 43.93 5.29 25.79
N LEU A 216 42.70 5.04 26.26
CA LEU A 216 42.35 5.06 27.69
C LEU A 216 43.06 3.93 28.47
N GLN A 217 43.18 2.72 27.87
CA GLN A 217 43.93 1.59 28.45
C GLN A 217 45.42 1.93 28.59
N LYS A 218 46.01 2.57 27.57
CA LYS A 218 47.40 3.03 27.64
C LYS A 218 47.60 4.07 28.75
N ASN A 219 46.67 5.01 28.92
CA ASN A 219 46.70 6.01 29.97
C ASN A 219 46.55 5.36 31.36
N GLU A 220 45.64 4.40 31.52
CA GLU A 220 45.49 3.62 32.77
C GLU A 220 46.77 2.87 33.14
N ALA A 221 47.35 2.17 32.19
CA ALA A 221 48.62 1.41 32.42
C ALA A 221 49.77 2.37 32.80
N TYR A 222 49.82 3.53 32.20
CA TYR A 222 50.79 4.55 32.58
C TYR A 222 50.52 5.10 33.98
N ALA A 223 49.28 5.40 34.34
CA ALA A 223 48.90 5.82 35.70
C ALA A 223 49.22 4.75 36.75
N ASP A 224 49.03 3.44 36.44
CA ASP A 224 49.38 2.37 37.34
C ASP A 224 50.90 2.30 37.59
N ASN A 225 51.73 2.50 36.58
CA ASN A 225 53.17 2.56 36.71
C ASN A 225 53.62 3.74 37.58
N LEU A 226 53.02 4.92 37.39
CA LEU A 226 53.31 6.11 38.22
C LEU A 226 52.88 5.94 39.66
N LEU A 227 51.75 5.24 39.92
CA LEU A 227 51.30 4.93 41.28
C LEU A 227 52.26 3.96 41.99
N LYS A 228 52.70 2.89 41.27
CA LYS A 228 53.67 1.94 41.77
C LYS A 228 55.05 2.60 42.08
N ALA A 229 55.40 3.63 41.35
CA ALA A 229 56.58 4.41 41.58
C ALA A 229 56.40 5.53 42.64
N GLU A 230 55.21 5.60 43.28
CA GLU A 230 54.79 6.61 44.27
C GLU A 230 54.84 8.07 43.77
N ILE A 231 54.77 8.25 42.42
CA ILE A 231 54.82 9.58 41.78
C ILE A 231 53.47 10.30 41.83
N ILE A 232 52.35 9.50 41.75
CA ILE A 232 51.00 10.05 41.78
C ILE A 232 50.19 9.48 42.95
N PRO A 233 49.22 10.21 43.50
CA PRO A 233 48.30 9.71 44.51
C PRO A 233 47.26 8.75 43.94
N PRO A 234 46.69 7.84 44.76
CA PRO A 234 45.74 6.80 44.29
C PRO A 234 44.50 7.35 43.51
N TYR A 235 44.01 8.55 43.88
CA TYR A 235 42.84 9.10 43.21
C TYR A 235 43.08 9.43 41.71
N GLN A 236 44.32 9.73 41.32
CA GLN A 236 44.66 9.96 39.91
C GLN A 236 44.57 8.67 39.07
N LYS A 237 45.00 7.55 39.66
CA LYS A 237 44.83 6.23 39.06
C LYS A 237 43.34 5.89 38.93
N ASN A 238 42.54 6.15 39.98
CA ASN A 238 41.09 5.93 39.95
C ASN A 238 40.41 6.70 38.82
N TRP A 239 40.84 7.90 38.47
CA TRP A 239 40.31 8.65 37.29
C TRP A 239 40.55 7.93 35.97
N ALA A 240 41.72 7.30 35.79
CA ALA A 240 42.01 6.49 34.60
C ALA A 240 41.14 5.24 34.57
N ASP A 241 40.94 4.54 35.69
CA ASP A 241 40.06 3.38 35.80
C ASP A 241 38.63 3.68 35.43
N ILE A 242 38.09 4.81 35.96
CA ILE A 242 36.73 5.27 35.65
C ILE A 242 36.60 5.59 34.18
N ALA A 243 37.55 6.30 33.59
CA ALA A 243 37.53 6.66 32.16
C ALA A 243 37.52 5.41 31.25
N ARG A 244 38.40 4.43 31.59
CA ARG A 244 38.42 3.13 30.87
C ARG A 244 37.10 2.38 31.00
N ALA A 245 36.55 2.25 32.21
CA ALA A 245 35.29 1.55 32.45
C ALA A 245 34.11 2.20 31.68
N HIS A 246 34.06 3.52 31.61
CA HIS A 246 33.09 4.24 30.78
C HIS A 246 33.30 3.95 29.29
N GLY A 247 34.58 3.94 28.83
CA GLY A 247 34.91 3.61 27.44
C GLY A 247 34.45 2.20 27.04
N GLU A 248 34.64 1.22 27.91
CA GLU A 248 34.18 -0.18 27.70
C GLU A 248 32.65 -0.27 27.64
N THR A 249 31.97 0.42 28.55
CA THR A 249 30.49 0.46 28.59
C THR A 249 29.93 1.10 27.33
N ASN A 250 30.50 2.23 26.89
CA ASN A 250 30.09 2.89 25.65
C ASN A 250 30.30 1.99 24.42
N LEU A 251 31.42 1.24 24.35
CA LEU A 251 31.66 0.29 23.27
C LEU A 251 30.59 -0.81 23.22
N LYS A 252 30.25 -1.38 24.39
CA LYS A 252 29.19 -2.40 24.49
C LYS A 252 27.83 -1.84 24.04
N SER A 253 27.49 -0.62 24.45
CA SER A 253 26.25 0.06 24.02
C SER A 253 26.19 0.21 22.49
N LEU A 254 27.25 0.72 21.88
CA LEU A 254 27.31 0.87 20.42
C LEU A 254 27.18 -0.44 19.65
N VAL A 255 27.77 -1.54 20.18
CA VAL A 255 27.63 -2.85 19.58
C VAL A 255 26.18 -3.35 19.63
N MET A 256 25.50 -3.18 20.77
CA MET A 256 24.09 -3.52 20.93
C MET A 256 23.17 -2.66 20.06
N GLU A 257 23.46 -1.35 19.96
CA GLU A 257 22.73 -0.45 19.05
C GLU A 257 22.88 -0.86 17.58
N LYS A 258 24.08 -1.30 17.17
CA LYS A 258 24.29 -1.85 15.82
C LYS A 258 23.46 -3.12 15.58
N GLU A 259 23.41 -4.02 16.55
CA GLU A 259 22.61 -5.24 16.45
C GLU A 259 21.11 -4.92 16.30
N ASN A 260 20.60 -3.99 17.11
CA ASN A 260 19.22 -3.50 16.98
C ASN A 260 18.94 -2.82 15.62
N ALA A 261 19.90 -2.05 15.13
CA ALA A 261 19.79 -1.43 13.81
C ALA A 261 19.76 -2.48 12.68
N LEU A 262 20.55 -3.55 12.81
CA LEU A 262 20.52 -4.68 11.86
C LEU A 262 19.18 -5.45 11.94
N PHE A 263 18.59 -5.65 13.12
CA PHE A 263 17.26 -6.25 13.23
C PHE A 263 16.19 -5.40 12.51
N THR A 264 16.21 -4.09 12.72
CA THR A 264 15.31 -3.18 12.03
C THR A 264 15.51 -3.22 10.50
N LEU A 265 16.74 -3.28 10.04
CA LEU A 265 17.04 -3.40 8.61
C LEU A 265 16.54 -4.73 8.02
N LYS A 266 16.72 -5.85 8.73
CA LYS A 266 16.21 -7.17 8.33
C LYS A 266 14.68 -7.17 8.22
N ASP A 267 13.98 -6.56 9.19
CA ASP A 267 12.53 -6.41 9.16
C ASP A 267 12.08 -5.59 7.94
N LEU A 268 12.73 -4.46 7.69
CA LEU A 268 12.46 -3.63 6.50
C LEU A 268 12.75 -4.37 5.19
N MET A 269 13.77 -5.23 5.13
CA MET A 269 14.04 -6.09 3.98
C MET A 269 13.03 -7.25 3.85
N GLY A 270 12.23 -7.53 4.89
CA GLY A 270 11.30 -8.67 4.92
C GLY A 270 11.99 -10.03 4.93
N ILE A 271 13.14 -10.13 5.61
CA ILE A 271 13.92 -11.37 5.81
C ILE A 271 13.88 -11.79 7.28
N SER A 272 14.29 -13.05 7.56
CA SER A 272 14.35 -13.56 8.94
C SER A 272 15.33 -12.74 9.79
N LEU A 273 14.98 -12.51 11.06
CA LEU A 273 15.87 -11.86 12.01
C LEU A 273 17.13 -12.68 12.31
N ASP A 274 17.06 -14.00 12.09
CA ASP A 274 18.19 -14.93 12.27
C ASP A 274 19.11 -15.02 11.04
N GLU A 275 18.70 -14.43 9.89
CA GLU A 275 19.53 -14.43 8.68
C GLU A 275 20.80 -13.61 8.92
N PRO A 276 22.00 -14.15 8.63
CA PRO A 276 23.24 -13.40 8.82
C PRO A 276 23.32 -12.25 7.81
N VAL A 277 23.35 -11.02 8.32
CA VAL A 277 23.54 -9.80 7.53
C VAL A 277 24.75 -9.07 8.06
N GLU A 278 25.75 -8.89 7.21
CA GLU A 278 26.93 -8.09 7.50
C GLU A 278 27.00 -6.89 6.60
N ILE A 279 27.11 -5.72 7.21
CA ILE A 279 27.41 -4.43 6.56
C ILE A 279 28.69 -3.93 7.19
N ASN A 280 29.73 -3.88 6.40
CA ASN A 280 31.07 -3.46 6.84
C ASN A 280 31.41 -2.03 6.36
N GLU A 281 30.56 -1.45 5.54
CA GLU A 281 30.71 -0.08 5.07
C GLU A 281 30.66 0.90 6.24
N LYS A 282 31.53 1.91 6.14
CA LYS A 282 31.59 3.06 7.04
C LYS A 282 30.92 4.25 6.37
N LEU A 283 30.59 5.25 7.17
CA LEU A 283 30.06 6.49 6.64
C LEU A 283 31.01 7.09 5.59
N ASN A 284 30.43 7.46 4.44
CA ASN A 284 31.13 8.24 3.43
C ASN A 284 31.40 9.65 3.99
N GLU A 285 32.63 10.08 3.99
CA GLU A 285 33.04 11.40 4.47
C GLU A 285 32.80 12.51 3.40
N SER A 286 32.39 12.13 2.17
CA SER A 286 32.02 13.11 1.13
C SER A 286 30.69 13.78 1.41
N THR A 287 30.67 15.10 1.31
CA THR A 287 29.49 15.96 1.43
C THR A 287 29.23 16.70 0.11
N GLU A 288 29.24 15.97 -1.00
CA GLU A 288 28.97 16.52 -2.32
C GLU A 288 27.48 16.83 -2.50
N ILE A 289 27.13 18.08 -2.78
CA ILE A 289 25.77 18.50 -3.03
C ILE A 289 25.34 18.07 -4.44
N PRO A 290 24.24 17.28 -4.57
CA PRO A 290 23.73 16.90 -5.87
C PRO A 290 23.17 18.11 -6.63
N PRO A 291 23.10 18.06 -7.96
CA PRO A 291 22.36 19.06 -8.71
C PRO A 291 20.88 19.05 -8.24
N PHE A 292 20.35 20.22 -7.96
CA PHE A 292 18.98 20.35 -7.51
C PHE A 292 17.99 20.08 -8.66
N ILE A 293 17.05 19.17 -8.43
CA ILE A 293 16.07 18.71 -9.40
C ILE A 293 14.65 19.11 -9.00
N SER A 294 13.77 19.19 -10.00
CA SER A 294 12.36 19.50 -9.76
C SER A 294 11.64 18.37 -9.01
N SER A 295 10.73 18.73 -8.11
CA SER A 295 9.89 17.82 -7.34
C SER A 295 8.62 17.31 -8.08
N GLN A 296 8.56 17.48 -9.42
CA GLN A 296 7.39 17.07 -10.22
C GLN A 296 7.10 15.56 -10.18
N ASN A 297 8.09 14.75 -9.86
CA ASN A 297 7.98 13.30 -9.78
C ASN A 297 7.49 12.77 -8.43
N ASN A 298 7.14 13.66 -7.49
CA ASN A 298 6.70 13.25 -6.15
C ASN A 298 5.51 12.27 -6.21
N ALA A 299 5.64 11.12 -5.52
CA ALA A 299 4.68 10.04 -5.56
C ALA A 299 3.29 10.43 -5.03
N ASP A 300 3.24 11.28 -3.99
CA ASP A 300 1.97 11.73 -3.39
C ASP A 300 1.21 12.66 -4.34
N ILE A 301 1.91 13.52 -5.10
CA ILE A 301 1.29 14.38 -6.12
C ILE A 301 0.67 13.50 -7.21
N LYS A 302 1.41 12.50 -7.70
CA LYS A 302 0.90 11.54 -8.70
C LYS A 302 -0.32 10.77 -8.19
N LEU A 303 -0.30 10.35 -6.93
CA LEU A 303 -1.43 9.66 -6.30
C LEU A 303 -2.68 10.57 -6.23
N LEU A 304 -2.53 11.84 -5.85
CA LEU A 304 -3.64 12.79 -5.82
C LEU A 304 -4.18 13.10 -7.23
N GLN A 305 -3.31 13.18 -8.24
CA GLN A 305 -3.73 13.32 -9.65
C GLN A 305 -4.55 12.12 -10.13
N SER A 306 -4.14 10.90 -9.78
CA SER A 306 -4.91 9.68 -10.07
C SER A 306 -6.29 9.71 -9.38
N LYS A 307 -6.35 10.10 -8.11
CA LYS A 307 -7.62 10.27 -7.37
C LYS A 307 -8.52 11.35 -7.95
N LYS A 308 -7.96 12.46 -8.47
CA LYS A 308 -8.74 13.46 -9.21
C LYS A 308 -9.38 12.85 -10.47
N ALA A 309 -8.63 12.07 -11.25
CA ALA A 309 -9.17 11.38 -12.43
C ALA A 309 -10.30 10.40 -12.08
N GLU A 310 -10.23 9.73 -10.92
CA GLU A 310 -11.34 8.93 -10.37
C GLU A 310 -12.56 9.81 -10.05
N ALA A 311 -12.37 10.96 -9.40
CA ALA A 311 -13.45 11.90 -9.06
C ALA A 311 -14.13 12.47 -10.32
N GLU A 312 -13.36 12.87 -11.33
CA GLU A 312 -13.88 13.33 -12.64
C GLU A 312 -14.72 12.24 -13.32
N THR A 313 -14.24 11.01 -13.29
CA THR A 313 -14.98 9.87 -13.85
C THR A 313 -16.23 9.55 -13.02
N GLY A 314 -16.19 9.73 -11.70
CA GLY A 314 -17.33 9.65 -10.78
C GLY A 314 -18.40 10.69 -11.13
N LEU A 315 -18.01 11.91 -11.46
CA LEU A 315 -18.91 12.96 -11.95
C LEU A 315 -19.58 12.54 -13.28
N ASP A 316 -18.84 11.96 -14.21
CA ASP A 316 -19.40 11.42 -15.46
C ASP A 316 -20.45 10.33 -15.20
N ILE A 317 -20.22 9.45 -14.24
CA ILE A 317 -21.20 8.43 -13.80
C ILE A 317 -22.45 9.12 -13.24
N THR A 318 -22.28 10.10 -12.37
CA THR A 318 -23.41 10.84 -11.76
C THR A 318 -24.24 11.53 -12.85
N LYS A 319 -23.62 12.19 -13.82
CA LYS A 319 -24.30 12.79 -14.97
C LYS A 319 -25.02 11.75 -15.85
N SER A 320 -24.49 10.54 -15.95
CA SER A 320 -25.11 9.46 -16.74
C SER A 320 -26.45 8.98 -16.16
N LEU A 321 -26.68 9.13 -14.85
CA LEU A 321 -27.94 8.75 -14.18
C LEU A 321 -29.16 9.54 -14.68
N SER A 322 -28.96 10.68 -15.33
CA SER A 322 -30.02 11.49 -15.91
C SER A 322 -30.43 11.07 -17.32
N ARG A 323 -29.76 10.12 -17.93
CA ARG A 323 -29.97 9.66 -19.30
C ARG A 323 -30.83 8.39 -19.31
N PRO A 324 -31.55 8.12 -20.42
CA PRO A 324 -32.34 6.90 -20.54
C PRO A 324 -31.47 5.63 -20.50
N ASN A 325 -32.04 4.56 -19.95
CA ASN A 325 -31.47 3.22 -19.97
C ASN A 325 -32.31 2.34 -20.89
N LEU A 326 -31.67 1.57 -21.75
CA LEU A 326 -32.30 0.63 -22.68
C LEU A 326 -31.76 -0.78 -22.42
N PHE A 327 -32.67 -1.70 -22.21
CA PHE A 327 -32.36 -3.12 -22.01
C PHE A 327 -33.10 -3.96 -23.05
N ALA A 328 -32.49 -5.05 -23.50
CA ALA A 328 -33.22 -6.18 -24.06
C ALA A 328 -33.48 -7.17 -22.91
N ILE A 329 -34.72 -7.61 -22.82
CA ILE A 329 -35.16 -8.59 -21.83
C ILE A 329 -35.76 -9.80 -22.55
N GLY A 330 -35.50 -10.99 -22.00
CA GLY A 330 -36.11 -12.24 -22.44
C GLY A 330 -36.49 -13.07 -21.22
N ASN A 331 -37.67 -13.67 -21.27
CA ASN A 331 -38.13 -14.57 -20.25
C ASN A 331 -38.67 -15.84 -20.91
N VAL A 332 -38.23 -17.02 -20.46
CA VAL A 332 -38.76 -18.31 -20.89
C VAL A 332 -39.24 -19.06 -19.64
N GLN A 333 -40.55 -19.35 -19.59
CA GLN A 333 -41.17 -20.10 -18.51
C GLN A 333 -41.39 -21.54 -18.93
N PHE A 334 -40.67 -22.49 -18.36
CA PHE A 334 -40.78 -23.90 -18.67
C PHE A 334 -41.62 -24.68 -17.65
N PHE A 335 -41.88 -24.08 -16.46
CA PHE A 335 -42.80 -24.65 -15.47
C PHE A 335 -43.89 -23.64 -15.18
N ARG A 336 -45.18 -23.98 -15.48
CA ARG A 336 -46.31 -23.07 -15.41
C ARG A 336 -47.54 -23.82 -14.89
N LYS A 337 -47.37 -24.70 -13.92
CA LYS A 337 -48.43 -25.53 -13.39
C LYS A 337 -49.32 -24.71 -12.48
N ASP A 338 -50.65 -24.84 -12.75
CA ASP A 338 -51.71 -24.25 -11.93
C ASP A 338 -51.70 -22.73 -11.76
N LEU A 339 -51.07 -22.04 -12.75
CA LEU A 339 -51.09 -20.56 -12.77
C LEU A 339 -52.53 -20.03 -12.82
N PRO A 340 -52.81 -18.94 -12.04
CA PRO A 340 -54.13 -18.32 -12.05
C PRO A 340 -54.47 -17.64 -13.38
N VAL A 341 -53.49 -17.47 -14.27
CA VAL A 341 -53.58 -16.81 -15.57
C VAL A 341 -52.76 -17.56 -16.59
N ILE A 342 -53.19 -17.66 -17.84
CA ILE A 342 -52.42 -18.20 -18.94
C ILE A 342 -51.34 -17.17 -19.35
N THR A 343 -50.12 -17.40 -18.93
CA THR A 343 -48.98 -16.59 -19.34
C THR A 343 -48.33 -17.15 -20.61
N PRO A 344 -47.81 -16.32 -21.52
CA PRO A 344 -47.03 -16.80 -22.66
C PRO A 344 -45.81 -17.60 -22.19
N PRO A 345 -45.41 -18.67 -22.92
CA PRO A 345 -44.27 -19.51 -22.53
C PRO A 345 -42.93 -18.74 -22.60
N TRP A 346 -42.86 -17.72 -23.39
CA TRP A 346 -41.72 -16.84 -23.53
C TRP A 346 -42.16 -15.41 -23.84
N LEU A 347 -41.35 -14.48 -23.44
CA LEU A 347 -41.47 -13.05 -23.73
C LEU A 347 -40.10 -12.54 -24.12
N VAL A 348 -40.00 -11.76 -25.20
CA VAL A 348 -38.82 -10.98 -25.60
C VAL A 348 -39.28 -9.55 -25.83
N GLY A 349 -38.52 -8.59 -25.28
CA GLY A 349 -38.88 -7.19 -25.40
C GLY A 349 -37.71 -6.25 -25.20
N LEU A 350 -37.99 -4.98 -25.42
CA LEU A 350 -37.10 -3.86 -25.08
C LEU A 350 -37.73 -3.08 -23.94
N GLU A 351 -36.95 -2.81 -22.92
CA GLU A 351 -37.32 -1.99 -21.76
C GLU A 351 -36.56 -0.67 -21.82
N LEU A 352 -37.29 0.44 -21.90
CA LEU A 352 -36.74 1.78 -21.79
C LEU A 352 -37.14 2.37 -20.43
N GLN A 353 -36.13 2.66 -19.62
CA GLN A 353 -36.29 3.32 -18.33
C GLN A 353 -35.66 4.71 -18.37
N TRP A 354 -36.45 5.74 -18.11
CA TRP A 354 -35.95 7.09 -18.04
C TRP A 354 -36.61 7.87 -16.91
N THR A 355 -35.78 8.34 -15.96
CA THR A 355 -36.26 9.21 -14.88
C THR A 355 -36.32 10.64 -15.38
N LEU A 356 -37.51 11.08 -15.73
CA LEU A 356 -37.74 12.43 -16.28
C LEU A 356 -37.57 13.52 -15.21
N PHE A 357 -38.06 13.27 -13.99
CA PHE A 357 -37.94 14.18 -12.87
C PHE A 357 -37.26 13.50 -11.69
N ASP A 358 -36.23 14.13 -11.14
CA ASP A 358 -35.47 13.72 -10.00
C ASP A 358 -35.02 14.98 -9.23
N PRO A 359 -35.63 15.26 -8.09
CA PRO A 359 -35.34 16.46 -7.29
C PRO A 359 -33.90 16.52 -6.78
N GLU A 360 -33.25 15.36 -6.60
CA GLU A 360 -31.90 15.27 -6.09
C GLU A 360 -30.80 15.45 -7.17
N ARG A 361 -31.17 15.35 -8.45
CA ARG A 361 -30.22 15.35 -9.59
C ARG A 361 -29.26 16.53 -9.55
N ARG A 362 -29.79 17.74 -9.33
CA ARG A 362 -28.97 18.95 -9.30
C ARG A 362 -27.98 18.91 -8.15
N SER A 363 -28.43 18.55 -6.96
CA SER A 363 -27.59 18.50 -5.76
C SER A 363 -26.50 17.44 -5.87
N ARG A 364 -26.82 16.25 -6.42
CA ARG A 364 -25.82 15.19 -6.68
C ARG A 364 -24.74 15.63 -7.68
N ASN A 365 -25.14 16.30 -8.77
CA ASN A 365 -24.17 16.81 -9.74
C ASN A 365 -23.25 17.88 -9.11
N LEU A 366 -23.83 18.84 -8.38
CA LEU A 366 -23.06 19.87 -7.67
C LEU A 366 -22.11 19.27 -6.62
N ALA A 367 -22.57 18.27 -5.88
CA ALA A 367 -21.71 17.56 -4.92
C ALA A 367 -20.52 16.86 -5.62
N SER A 368 -20.77 16.17 -6.75
CA SER A 368 -19.72 15.52 -7.52
C SER A 368 -18.73 16.54 -8.15
N GLU A 369 -19.23 17.69 -8.60
CA GLU A 369 -18.38 18.80 -9.08
C GLU A 369 -17.54 19.41 -7.94
N SER A 370 -18.10 19.48 -6.73
CA SER A 370 -17.35 19.94 -5.55
C SER A 370 -16.24 18.98 -5.17
N LEU A 371 -16.45 17.65 -5.28
CA LEU A 371 -15.39 16.66 -5.06
C LEU A 371 -14.21 16.81 -6.04
N VAL A 372 -14.47 17.15 -7.31
CA VAL A 372 -13.40 17.43 -8.28
C VAL A 372 -12.63 18.69 -7.88
N LYS A 373 -13.32 19.76 -7.47
CA LYS A 373 -12.67 20.99 -7.00
C LYS A 373 -11.88 20.76 -5.71
N GLU A 374 -12.40 19.93 -4.80
CA GLU A 374 -11.67 19.53 -3.59
C GLU A 374 -10.37 18.81 -3.96
N ALA A 375 -10.40 17.88 -4.92
CA ALA A 375 -9.22 17.20 -5.41
C ALA A 375 -8.19 18.17 -6.02
N ASP A 376 -8.63 19.20 -6.75
CA ASP A 376 -7.74 20.25 -7.28
C ASP A 376 -7.04 21.03 -6.15
N LEU A 377 -7.79 21.43 -5.14
CA LEU A 377 -7.24 22.15 -3.98
C LEU A 377 -6.25 21.28 -3.19
N LEU A 378 -6.53 19.97 -3.04
CA LEU A 378 -5.60 19.03 -2.39
C LEU A 378 -4.30 18.89 -3.18
N ILE A 379 -4.36 18.84 -4.52
CA ILE A 379 -3.18 18.81 -5.39
C ILE A 379 -2.37 20.10 -5.21
N GLU A 380 -3.03 21.26 -5.27
CA GLU A 380 -2.38 22.56 -5.09
C GLU A 380 -1.71 22.68 -3.73
N GLN A 381 -2.43 22.29 -2.66
CA GLN A 381 -1.89 22.28 -1.30
C GLN A 381 -0.66 21.36 -1.19
N LYS A 382 -0.74 20.14 -1.73
CA LYS A 382 0.38 19.19 -1.71
C LYS A 382 1.58 19.72 -2.49
N GLN A 383 1.34 20.32 -3.65
CA GLN A 383 2.40 20.90 -4.48
C GLN A 383 3.13 22.05 -3.77
N LYS A 384 2.39 22.96 -3.09
CA LYS A 384 2.98 24.00 -2.25
C LYS A 384 3.81 23.40 -1.10
N SER A 385 3.27 22.38 -0.42
CA SER A 385 3.96 21.70 0.67
C SER A 385 5.25 21.01 0.20
N VAL A 386 5.21 20.30 -0.93
CA VAL A 386 6.38 19.61 -1.50
C VAL A 386 7.43 20.63 -1.97
N ASN A 387 7.02 21.71 -2.62
CA ASN A 387 7.94 22.78 -3.03
C ASN A 387 8.64 23.41 -1.81
N LEU A 388 7.89 23.69 -0.74
CA LEU A 388 8.46 24.21 0.52
C LEU A 388 9.43 23.20 1.12
N ALA A 389 9.04 21.93 1.25
CA ALA A 389 9.88 20.88 1.79
C ALA A 389 11.18 20.68 0.97
N THR A 390 11.10 20.78 -0.36
CA THR A 390 12.27 20.72 -1.25
C THR A 390 13.24 21.87 -0.95
N LYS A 391 12.73 23.12 -0.84
CA LYS A 391 13.58 24.28 -0.50
C LYS A 391 14.23 24.18 0.87
N ILE A 392 13.47 23.68 1.86
CA ILE A 392 14.03 23.41 3.19
C ILE A 392 15.12 22.34 3.14
N ALA A 393 14.92 21.27 2.36
CA ALA A 393 15.90 20.20 2.21
C ALA A 393 17.17 20.68 1.48
N GLU A 394 17.04 21.50 0.43
CA GLU A 394 18.16 22.12 -0.27
C GLU A 394 19.01 22.98 0.71
N ASN A 395 18.39 23.89 1.45
CA ASN A 395 19.08 24.72 2.44
C ASN A 395 19.74 23.89 3.54
N LYS A 396 19.06 22.82 3.98
CA LYS A 396 19.58 21.92 5.00
C LYS A 396 20.84 21.18 4.54
N LEU A 397 20.88 20.75 3.27
CA LEU A 397 22.07 20.11 2.68
C LEU A 397 23.26 21.05 2.67
N VAL A 398 23.08 22.31 2.26
CA VAL A 398 24.14 23.33 2.28
C VAL A 398 24.64 23.57 3.70
N SER A 399 23.74 23.81 4.65
CA SER A 399 24.09 24.06 6.04
C SER A 399 24.81 22.88 6.71
N LEU A 400 24.34 21.63 6.46
CA LEU A 400 24.97 20.44 7.03
C LEU A 400 26.36 20.15 6.42
N LYS A 401 26.57 20.49 5.16
CA LYS A 401 27.90 20.45 4.54
C LYS A 401 28.86 21.38 5.28
N GLU A 402 28.53 22.67 5.41
CA GLU A 402 29.34 23.65 6.14
C GLU A 402 29.60 23.24 7.59
N GLN A 403 28.59 22.68 8.24
CA GLN A 403 28.71 22.18 9.61
C GLN A 403 29.68 20.98 9.68
N SER A 404 29.62 20.04 8.74
CA SER A 404 30.51 18.88 8.71
C SER A 404 31.97 19.30 8.44
N GLU A 405 32.19 20.25 7.57
CA GLU A 405 33.54 20.84 7.32
C GLU A 405 34.11 21.50 8.58
N THR A 406 33.27 22.24 9.33
CA THR A 406 33.67 22.87 10.61
C THR A 406 34.05 21.82 11.66
N PHE A 407 33.23 20.76 11.78
CA PHE A 407 33.51 19.69 12.74
C PHE A 407 34.69 18.83 12.33
N ASP A 408 35.00 18.69 11.04
CA ASP A 408 36.22 18.04 10.56
C ASP A 408 37.47 18.78 11.02
N ILE A 409 37.47 20.11 10.92
CA ILE A 409 38.55 20.94 11.44
C ILE A 409 38.69 20.77 12.95
N SER A 410 37.56 20.82 13.68
CA SER A 410 37.53 20.69 15.15
C SER A 410 38.07 19.34 15.63
N ARG A 411 37.69 18.21 14.97
CA ARG A 411 38.21 16.88 15.33
C ARG A 411 39.71 16.75 15.10
N LYS A 412 40.23 17.32 14.01
CA LYS A 412 41.66 17.35 13.72
C LYS A 412 42.43 18.16 14.77
N GLN A 413 41.87 19.29 15.20
CA GLN A 413 42.47 20.11 16.29
C GLN A 413 42.43 19.36 17.62
N ALA A 414 41.33 18.69 17.95
CA ALA A 414 41.24 17.90 19.18
C ALA A 414 42.23 16.72 19.20
N TYR A 415 42.39 16.02 18.09
CA TYR A 415 43.41 14.98 17.92
C TYR A 415 44.84 15.53 18.18
N ASN A 416 45.20 16.65 17.55
CA ASN A 416 46.50 17.26 17.72
C ASN A 416 46.70 17.72 19.18
N THR A 417 45.67 18.26 19.84
CA THR A 417 45.68 18.64 21.22
C THR A 417 45.94 17.45 22.14
N THR A 418 45.26 16.34 21.90
CA THR A 418 45.46 15.09 22.67
C THR A 418 46.91 14.60 22.54
N GLU A 419 47.45 14.59 21.33
CA GLU A 419 48.85 14.20 21.13
C GLU A 419 49.86 15.13 21.85
N MET A 420 49.61 16.44 21.87
CA MET A 420 50.44 17.38 22.63
C MET A 420 50.32 17.15 24.16
N VAL A 421 49.13 16.94 24.68
CA VAL A 421 48.92 16.69 26.10
C VAL A 421 49.57 15.38 26.54
N ARG A 422 49.48 14.34 25.71
CA ARG A 422 50.12 13.05 25.96
C ARG A 422 51.65 13.15 26.00
N LYS A 423 52.29 13.86 25.05
CA LYS A 423 53.73 14.12 25.04
C LYS A 423 54.18 14.93 26.27
N ARG A 424 53.36 15.88 26.73
CA ARG A 424 53.64 16.63 27.96
C ARG A 424 53.54 15.75 29.21
N MET A 425 52.62 14.81 29.26
CA MET A 425 52.51 13.85 30.37
C MET A 425 53.72 12.94 30.41
N GLU A 426 54.26 12.44 29.26
CA GLU A 426 55.51 11.66 29.17
C GLU A 426 56.71 12.40 29.75
N ASN A 427 56.68 13.76 29.67
CA ASN A 427 57.69 14.63 30.27
C ASN A 427 57.29 15.18 31.67
N SER A 428 56.32 14.58 32.33
CA SER A 428 55.80 14.97 33.66
C SER A 428 55.25 16.41 33.70
N LEU A 429 54.84 17.00 32.58
CA LEU A 429 54.32 18.36 32.48
C LEU A 429 52.78 18.42 32.37
N SER A 430 52.09 17.30 32.40
CA SER A 430 50.65 17.16 32.41
C SER A 430 50.23 15.98 33.29
N SER A 431 49.03 16.05 33.87
CA SER A 431 48.50 15.01 34.74
C SER A 431 47.75 13.92 33.94
N VAL A 432 47.54 12.77 34.59
CA VAL A 432 46.67 11.69 34.07
C VAL A 432 45.27 12.19 33.72
N LYS A 433 44.74 13.14 34.54
CA LYS A 433 43.46 13.78 34.29
C LYS A 433 43.46 14.60 33.00
N ASP A 434 44.52 15.39 32.75
CA ASP A 434 44.61 16.23 31.56
C ASP A 434 44.55 15.36 30.28
N VAL A 435 45.18 14.16 30.32
CA VAL A 435 45.12 13.21 29.20
C VAL A 435 43.72 12.63 29.04
N ASN A 436 43.05 12.25 30.15
CA ASN A 436 41.66 11.79 30.09
C ASN A 436 40.73 12.85 29.51
N ASP A 437 40.84 14.12 29.97
CA ASP A 437 40.02 15.23 29.49
C ASP A 437 40.27 15.48 27.97
N ALA A 438 41.52 15.38 27.51
CA ALA A 438 41.87 15.52 26.11
C ALA A 438 41.32 14.35 25.25
N LEU A 439 41.41 13.12 25.73
CA LEU A 439 40.83 11.93 25.07
C LEU A 439 39.30 12.03 24.99
N GLN A 440 38.66 12.51 26.05
CA GLN A 440 37.22 12.75 26.06
C GLN A 440 36.82 13.84 25.04
N LEU A 441 37.53 14.96 24.99
CA LEU A 441 37.28 16.02 24.01
C LEU A 441 37.47 15.52 22.58
N GLN A 442 38.50 14.72 22.32
CA GLN A 442 38.76 14.13 21.03
C GLN A 442 37.59 13.21 20.62
N TYR A 443 37.12 12.33 21.50
CA TYR A 443 36.00 11.44 21.22
C TYR A 443 34.70 12.23 20.96
N GLU A 444 34.41 13.26 21.75
CA GLU A 444 33.21 14.07 21.56
C GLU A 444 33.24 14.85 20.21
N THR A 445 34.40 15.39 19.82
CA THR A 445 34.52 16.06 18.51
C THR A 445 34.43 15.08 17.34
N GLU A 446 34.96 13.87 17.46
CA GLU A 446 34.77 12.79 16.51
C GLU A 446 33.28 12.44 16.38
N LYS A 447 32.59 12.27 17.50
CA LYS A 447 31.14 11.99 17.54
C LYS A 447 30.33 13.09 16.88
N LEU A 448 30.61 14.37 17.15
CA LEU A 448 29.96 15.50 16.50
C LEU A 448 30.12 15.48 14.99
N TYR A 449 31.36 15.21 14.52
CA TYR A 449 31.64 15.08 13.09
C TYR A 449 30.83 13.97 12.43
N TYR A 450 30.88 12.73 12.95
CA TYR A 450 30.13 11.60 12.37
C TYR A 450 28.62 11.79 12.46
N THR A 451 28.13 12.44 13.53
CA THR A 451 26.70 12.79 13.65
C THR A 451 26.30 13.82 12.57
N SER A 452 27.14 14.78 12.24
CA SER A 452 26.88 15.74 11.15
C SER A 452 26.85 15.06 9.77
N LEU A 453 27.72 14.07 9.54
CA LEU A 453 27.70 13.27 8.31
C LEU A 453 26.41 12.45 8.19
N VAL A 454 25.98 11.80 9.26
CA VAL A 454 24.67 11.11 9.29
C VAL A 454 23.52 12.07 8.97
N ALA A 455 23.52 13.24 9.60
CA ALA A 455 22.50 14.25 9.35
C ALA A 455 22.51 14.68 7.87
N TYR A 456 23.70 14.86 7.28
CA TYR A 456 23.85 15.18 5.87
C TYR A 456 23.30 14.06 4.96
N GLN A 457 23.72 12.81 5.16
CA GLN A 457 23.28 11.68 4.34
C GLN A 457 21.77 11.41 4.50
N THR A 458 21.23 11.58 5.70
CA THR A 458 19.78 11.51 5.97
C THR A 458 19.02 12.63 5.24
N ALA A 459 19.56 13.86 5.27
CA ALA A 459 18.97 14.97 4.51
C ALA A 459 19.01 14.73 3.01
N LEU A 460 20.10 14.12 2.51
CA LEU A 460 20.25 13.73 1.12
C LEU A 460 19.21 12.64 0.70
N ALA A 461 19.05 11.61 1.50
CA ALA A 461 18.03 10.59 1.29
C ALA A 461 16.61 11.21 1.29
N THR A 462 16.35 12.12 2.24
CA THR A 462 15.08 12.86 2.33
C THR A 462 14.84 13.73 1.11
N TYR A 463 15.86 14.43 0.61
CA TYR A 463 15.78 15.24 -0.60
C TYR A 463 15.40 14.40 -1.83
N PHE A 464 16.06 13.25 -2.04
CA PHE A 464 15.73 12.36 -3.15
C PHE A 464 14.33 11.74 -3.02
N TYR A 465 13.88 11.43 -1.81
CA TYR A 465 12.52 10.95 -1.57
C TYR A 465 11.47 12.03 -1.90
N ILE A 466 11.66 13.26 -1.43
CA ILE A 466 10.74 14.39 -1.70
C ILE A 466 10.67 14.69 -3.21
N THR A 467 11.79 14.60 -3.91
CA THR A 467 11.85 14.86 -5.36
C THR A 467 11.36 13.67 -6.21
N GLY A 468 10.99 12.53 -5.56
CA GLY A 468 10.42 11.35 -6.21
C GLY A 468 11.44 10.44 -6.90
N ASN A 469 12.68 10.44 -6.43
CA ASN A 469 13.77 9.62 -6.95
C ASN A 469 14.61 9.01 -5.80
N PRO A 470 13.99 8.27 -4.85
CA PRO A 470 14.68 7.81 -3.64
C PRO A 470 15.89 6.89 -3.93
N GLU A 471 15.87 6.17 -5.05
CA GLU A 471 16.97 5.27 -5.44
C GLU A 471 18.26 6.00 -5.81
N ASN A 472 18.20 7.30 -6.16
CA ASN A 472 19.39 8.09 -6.49
C ASN A 472 20.39 8.19 -5.32
N ILE A 473 19.94 7.93 -4.10
CA ILE A 473 20.82 7.89 -2.92
C ILE A 473 21.93 6.84 -3.07
N THR A 474 21.70 5.75 -3.81
CA THR A 474 22.70 4.70 -4.05
C THR A 474 23.92 5.17 -4.88
N ASN A 475 23.84 6.36 -5.48
CA ASN A 475 24.99 6.95 -6.18
C ASN A 475 25.93 7.71 -5.22
N TYR A 476 25.49 7.98 -4.01
CA TYR A 476 26.21 8.77 -2.99
C TYR A 476 26.61 7.91 -1.78
N ILE A 477 25.94 6.77 -1.62
CA ILE A 477 26.21 5.80 -0.55
C ILE A 477 26.57 4.47 -1.21
N PRO A 478 27.68 3.83 -0.80
CA PRO A 478 28.17 2.59 -1.37
C PRO A 478 27.25 1.37 -1.17
#